data_4f7866daeae13a6c6de354107ba09040
#
_entry.id   4f7866daeae13a6c6de354107ba09040
#
_cell.length_a   1.000
_cell.length_b   1.000
_cell.length_c   1.000
_cell.angle_alpha   90.00
_cell.angle_beta   90.00
_cell.angle_gamma   90.00
#
_symmetry.space_group_name_H-M   'P 1'
#
loop_
_entity.id
_entity.type
_entity.pdbx_description
1 polymer ?
#
loop_
_entity_poly.entity_id
_entity_poly.type
_entity_poly.pdbx_seq_one_letter_code
_entity_poly.pdbx_strand_id
1 'polypeptide(L)'
;VVSMGSLAASGGYWVSSLADKIYAESDTITGSIGVYGTLFSVERIYDWMGIGIDGYSTTKWGAFDMMRQDWPIEIEDIVRSGINSIYVKFTTQTSIDRNIPLEVVKEIAKGRVYSGERALEIGLVDEIGNLEDALAYAANLAEVEEFKVDYVKPPAPSGSGFAFTISNTIEIVKSFLGLSPKQSFQKNYLDNIHIYCYGCVYSD
;
A
#
# COMPACT_ATOMS: atom_id res chain seq x y z
N VAL A 1 19.39 1.64 3.00
CA VAL A 1 18.83 2.12 4.28
C VAL A 1 17.45 2.68 4.05
N VAL A 2 16.53 2.40 4.95
CA VAL A 2 15.16 2.94 4.93
C VAL A 2 14.90 3.70 6.22
N SER A 3 14.25 4.85 6.12
CA SER A 3 13.64 5.56 7.24
C SER A 3 12.13 5.56 7.02
N MET A 4 11.40 4.96 7.93
CA MET A 4 9.95 4.94 7.92
C MET A 4 9.42 6.22 8.56
N GLY A 5 8.51 6.92 7.88
CA GLY A 5 7.75 8.01 8.49
C GLY A 5 6.64 7.49 9.39
N SER A 6 5.58 8.26 9.58
CA SER A 6 4.46 7.88 10.47
C SER A 6 3.71 6.62 10.00
N LEU A 7 3.77 6.26 8.72
CA LEU A 7 3.11 5.09 8.15
C LEU A 7 3.97 4.43 7.07
N ALA A 8 4.38 3.18 7.29
CA ALA A 8 5.05 2.34 6.31
C ALA A 8 4.57 0.89 6.45
N ALA A 9 3.33 0.63 6.04
CA ALA A 9 2.66 -0.64 6.24
C ALA A 9 2.27 -1.32 4.91
N SER A 10 1.97 -2.61 4.93
CA SER A 10 1.57 -3.40 3.77
C SER A 10 2.58 -3.30 2.62
N GLY A 11 2.21 -2.78 1.46
CA GLY A 11 3.13 -2.55 0.35
C GLY A 11 4.33 -1.66 0.71
N GLY A 12 4.13 -0.65 1.59
CA GLY A 12 5.21 0.18 2.13
C GLY A 12 6.22 -0.61 2.96
N TYR A 13 5.74 -1.53 3.79
CA TYR A 13 6.61 -2.45 4.50
C TYR A 13 7.32 -3.42 3.55
N TRP A 14 6.61 -3.96 2.56
CA TRP A 14 7.20 -4.89 1.59
C TRP A 14 8.37 -4.27 0.82
N VAL A 15 8.21 -3.03 0.37
CA VAL A 15 9.31 -2.30 -0.29
C VAL A 15 10.48 -2.07 0.68
N SER A 16 10.20 -1.84 1.95
CA SER A 16 11.21 -1.57 2.97
C SER A 16 11.95 -2.83 3.44
N SER A 17 11.30 -3.99 3.41
CA SER A 17 11.84 -5.23 4.03
C SER A 17 13.20 -5.67 3.46
N LEU A 18 13.48 -5.34 2.19
CA LEU A 18 14.72 -5.69 1.50
C LEU A 18 15.93 -4.83 1.93
N ALA A 19 15.72 -3.75 2.67
CA ALA A 19 16.80 -2.85 3.04
C ALA A 19 17.72 -3.47 4.11
N ASP A 20 19.03 -3.20 4.02
CA ASP A 20 20.03 -3.65 4.99
C ASP A 20 19.78 -3.07 6.39
N LYS A 21 19.17 -1.90 6.48
CA LYS A 21 18.83 -1.24 7.73
C LYS A 21 17.53 -0.47 7.59
N ILE A 22 16.62 -0.69 8.53
CA ILE A 22 15.30 -0.05 8.59
C ILE A 22 15.19 0.71 9.91
N TYR A 23 15.01 2.01 9.82
CA TYR A 23 14.66 2.89 10.93
C TYR A 23 13.17 3.18 10.96
N ALA A 24 12.60 3.23 12.14
CA ALA A 24 11.22 3.67 12.36
C ALA A 24 11.15 4.51 13.64
N GLU A 25 10.23 5.45 13.71
CA GLU A 25 9.91 6.11 14.97
C GLU A 25 9.06 5.19 15.86
N SER A 26 9.04 5.44 17.19
CA SER A 26 8.34 4.56 18.14
C SER A 26 6.87 4.34 17.80
N ASP A 27 6.21 5.37 17.29
CA ASP A 27 4.78 5.41 16.95
C ASP A 27 4.49 5.16 15.46
N THR A 28 5.53 4.92 14.65
CA THR A 28 5.37 4.51 13.25
C THR A 28 4.39 3.35 13.14
N ILE A 29 3.39 3.47 12.30
CA ILE A 29 2.49 2.36 11.96
C ILE A 29 3.12 1.53 10.84
N THR A 30 3.43 0.27 11.12
CA THR A 30 4.11 -0.62 10.15
C THR A 30 3.58 -2.05 10.19
N GLY A 31 4.24 -2.98 9.49
CA GLY A 31 3.78 -4.36 9.35
C GLY A 31 2.65 -4.46 8.32
N SER A 32 1.45 -4.83 8.75
CA SER A 32 0.29 -5.10 7.86
C SER A 32 0.66 -6.07 6.74
N ILE A 33 1.42 -7.14 7.11
CA ILE A 33 1.83 -8.20 6.17
C ILE A 33 0.60 -9.06 5.89
N GLY A 34 -0.10 -8.72 4.83
CA GLY A 34 -1.35 -9.35 4.47
C GLY A 34 -1.88 -8.86 3.13
N VAL A 35 -2.88 -9.54 2.65
CA VAL A 35 -3.60 -9.19 1.42
C VAL A 35 -5.08 -9.32 1.69
N TYR A 36 -5.83 -8.30 1.38
CA TYR A 36 -7.28 -8.37 1.38
C TYR A 36 -7.86 -7.64 0.17
N GLY A 37 -9.03 -8.05 -0.25
CA GLY A 37 -9.79 -7.35 -1.26
C GLY A 37 -11.25 -7.29 -0.82
N THR A 38 -11.85 -6.12 -0.90
CA THR A 38 -13.30 -5.94 -0.72
C THR A 38 -13.93 -5.85 -2.09
N LEU A 39 -14.84 -6.76 -2.34
CA LEU A 39 -15.56 -6.86 -3.60
C LEU A 39 -17.04 -6.68 -3.28
N PHE A 40 -17.71 -5.91 -4.10
CA PHE A 40 -19.15 -5.71 -3.95
C PHE A 40 -19.81 -5.73 -5.32
N SER A 41 -21.00 -6.34 -5.39
CA SER A 41 -21.87 -6.29 -6.56
C SER A 41 -23.00 -5.31 -6.31
N VAL A 42 -23.35 -4.57 -7.33
CA VAL A 42 -24.50 -3.66 -7.33
C VAL A 42 -25.66 -4.21 -8.16
N GLU A 43 -25.60 -5.48 -8.56
CA GLU A 43 -26.63 -6.14 -9.40
C GLU A 43 -28.03 -5.96 -8.83
N ARG A 44 -28.23 -6.24 -7.53
CA ARG A 44 -29.53 -6.09 -6.87
C ARG A 44 -30.05 -4.65 -6.88
N ILE A 45 -29.15 -3.66 -6.91
CA ILE A 45 -29.55 -2.25 -7.01
C ILE A 45 -30.09 -1.97 -8.42
N TYR A 46 -29.43 -2.49 -9.44
CA TYR A 46 -29.89 -2.35 -10.83
C TYR A 46 -31.22 -3.06 -11.06
N ASP A 47 -31.39 -4.28 -10.55
CA ASP A 47 -32.65 -5.01 -10.62
C ASP A 47 -33.79 -4.24 -9.96
N TRP A 48 -33.55 -3.69 -8.77
CA TRP A 48 -34.54 -2.87 -8.06
C TRP A 48 -34.91 -1.59 -8.84
N MET A 49 -33.94 -1.00 -9.55
CA MET A 49 -34.16 0.17 -10.39
C MET A 49 -34.76 -0.16 -11.77
N GLY A 50 -34.92 -1.44 -12.11
CA GLY A 50 -35.36 -1.89 -13.42
C GLY A 50 -34.35 -1.66 -14.55
N ILE A 51 -33.07 -1.57 -14.20
CA ILE A 51 -31.97 -1.37 -15.15
C ILE A 51 -31.43 -2.73 -15.58
N GLY A 52 -31.74 -3.17 -16.80
CA GLY A 52 -31.14 -4.33 -17.44
C GLY A 52 -29.74 -3.99 -17.95
N ILE A 53 -28.76 -4.87 -17.65
CA ILE A 53 -27.40 -4.78 -18.19
C ILE A 53 -27.17 -6.00 -19.05
N ASP A 54 -26.79 -5.80 -20.30
CA ASP A 54 -26.45 -6.87 -21.24
C ASP A 54 -25.06 -6.61 -21.82
N GLY A 55 -24.38 -7.68 -22.22
CA GLY A 55 -23.05 -7.60 -22.79
C GLY A 55 -22.76 -8.75 -23.72
N TYR A 56 -21.99 -8.48 -24.75
CA TYR A 56 -21.50 -9.48 -25.70
C TYR A 56 -19.98 -9.65 -25.58
N SER A 57 -19.53 -10.89 -25.59
CA SER A 57 -18.09 -11.20 -25.54
C SER A 57 -17.76 -12.40 -26.39
N THR A 58 -16.56 -12.40 -26.97
CA THR A 58 -15.99 -13.52 -27.70
C THR A 58 -15.31 -14.55 -26.79
N THR A 59 -15.18 -14.26 -25.51
CA THR A 59 -14.59 -15.15 -24.50
C THR A 59 -15.55 -15.35 -23.33
N LYS A 60 -15.39 -16.45 -22.58
CA LYS A 60 -16.28 -16.80 -21.46
C LYS A 60 -16.45 -15.65 -20.44
N TRP A 61 -15.39 -14.87 -20.19
CA TRP A 61 -15.37 -13.85 -19.14
C TRP A 61 -15.17 -12.42 -19.67
N GLY A 62 -15.14 -12.23 -20.99
CA GLY A 62 -14.82 -10.92 -21.56
C GLY A 62 -15.88 -9.83 -21.32
N ALA A 63 -17.14 -10.23 -21.11
CA ALA A 63 -18.22 -9.32 -20.74
C ALA A 63 -18.54 -9.35 -19.24
N PHE A 64 -17.75 -10.08 -18.43
CA PHE A 64 -17.96 -10.13 -16.99
C PHE A 64 -17.56 -8.81 -16.34
N ASP A 65 -18.49 -8.17 -15.65
CA ASP A 65 -18.27 -6.96 -14.87
C ASP A 65 -18.35 -7.28 -13.38
N MET A 66 -17.21 -7.21 -12.71
CA MET A 66 -17.06 -7.54 -11.29
C MET A 66 -17.94 -6.73 -10.34
N MET A 67 -18.40 -5.56 -10.78
CA MET A 67 -19.25 -4.70 -9.94
C MET A 67 -20.74 -4.87 -10.25
N ARG A 68 -21.09 -5.36 -11.43
CA ARG A 68 -22.45 -5.37 -11.94
C ARG A 68 -23.12 -6.74 -11.96
N GLN A 69 -22.36 -7.78 -11.71
CA GLN A 69 -22.84 -9.16 -11.75
C GLN A 69 -22.43 -9.88 -10.47
N ASP A 70 -23.25 -10.83 -10.04
CA ASP A 70 -22.86 -11.76 -9.00
C ASP A 70 -21.66 -12.61 -9.48
N TRP A 71 -20.82 -12.98 -8.56
CA TRP A 71 -19.55 -13.62 -8.87
C TRP A 71 -19.73 -15.12 -9.10
N PRO A 72 -19.46 -15.63 -10.31
CA PRO A 72 -19.33 -17.05 -10.52
C PRO A 72 -18.19 -17.65 -9.69
N ILE A 73 -18.37 -18.88 -9.20
CA ILE A 73 -17.37 -19.56 -8.35
C ILE A 73 -15.98 -19.62 -8.99
N GLU A 74 -15.91 -19.74 -10.31
CA GLU A 74 -14.64 -19.78 -11.04
C GLU A 74 -13.89 -18.44 -10.96
N ILE A 75 -14.60 -17.32 -10.94
CA ILE A 75 -14.00 -16.00 -10.77
C ILE A 75 -13.56 -15.80 -9.32
N GLU A 76 -14.36 -16.23 -8.34
CA GLU A 76 -13.95 -16.23 -6.94
C GLU A 76 -12.67 -17.05 -6.73
N ASP A 77 -12.56 -18.23 -7.31
CA ASP A 77 -11.39 -19.09 -7.20
C ASP A 77 -10.14 -18.46 -7.81
N ILE A 78 -10.28 -17.79 -8.96
CA ILE A 78 -9.16 -17.06 -9.57
C ILE A 78 -8.68 -15.94 -8.65
N VAL A 79 -9.60 -15.13 -8.12
CA VAL A 79 -9.25 -14.02 -7.22
C VAL A 79 -8.65 -14.53 -5.92
N ARG A 80 -9.24 -15.56 -5.32
CA ARG A 80 -8.74 -16.21 -4.11
C ARG A 80 -7.34 -16.77 -4.31
N SER A 81 -7.10 -17.43 -5.44
CA SER A 81 -5.78 -17.94 -5.81
C SER A 81 -4.76 -16.81 -5.98
N GLY A 82 -5.16 -15.70 -6.61
CA GLY A 82 -4.34 -14.50 -6.74
C GLY A 82 -3.95 -13.91 -5.39
N ILE A 83 -4.93 -13.70 -4.50
CA ILE A 83 -4.70 -13.19 -3.14
C ILE A 83 -3.76 -14.11 -2.36
N ASN A 84 -3.99 -15.43 -2.41
CA ASN A 84 -3.12 -16.39 -1.73
C ASN A 84 -1.69 -16.37 -2.30
N SER A 85 -1.54 -16.27 -3.61
CA SER A 85 -0.21 -16.18 -4.26
C SER A 85 0.57 -14.95 -3.79
N ILE A 86 -0.10 -13.78 -3.69
CA ILE A 86 0.52 -12.54 -3.19
C ILE A 86 0.89 -12.69 -1.71
N TYR A 87 -0.01 -13.26 -0.89
CA TYR A 87 0.28 -13.49 0.53
C TYR A 87 1.47 -14.40 0.76
N VAL A 88 1.55 -15.50 0.01
CA VAL A 88 2.70 -16.43 0.08
C VAL A 88 3.99 -15.72 -0.34
N LYS A 89 3.97 -14.96 -1.42
CA LYS A 89 5.15 -14.18 -1.84
C LYS A 89 5.57 -13.17 -0.79
N PHE A 90 4.64 -12.41 -0.23
CA PHE A 90 4.95 -11.39 0.77
C PHE A 90 5.56 -12.00 2.03
N THR A 91 4.91 -13.05 2.59
CA THR A 91 5.43 -13.70 3.80
C THR A 91 6.76 -14.39 3.57
N THR A 92 6.95 -15.04 2.42
CA THR A 92 8.23 -15.68 2.07
C THR A 92 9.33 -14.65 1.89
N GLN A 93 9.06 -13.57 1.17
CA GLN A 93 10.02 -12.50 0.96
C GLN A 93 10.43 -11.87 2.31
N THR A 94 9.46 -11.51 3.16
CA THR A 94 9.75 -10.98 4.50
C THR A 94 10.61 -11.95 5.33
N SER A 95 10.34 -13.26 5.24
CA SER A 95 11.13 -14.28 5.94
C SER A 95 12.60 -14.27 5.49
N ILE A 96 12.84 -14.14 4.20
CA ILE A 96 14.18 -14.09 3.62
C ILE A 96 14.88 -12.78 3.99
N ASP A 97 14.23 -11.66 3.73
CA ASP A 97 14.79 -10.31 3.89
C ASP A 97 15.13 -9.99 5.35
N ARG A 98 14.26 -10.42 6.27
CA ARG A 98 14.43 -10.15 7.71
C ARG A 98 15.10 -11.30 8.47
N ASN A 99 15.46 -12.38 7.78
CA ASN A 99 16.03 -13.59 8.40
C ASN A 99 15.16 -14.13 9.56
N ILE A 100 13.83 -14.08 9.40
CA ILE A 100 12.85 -14.58 10.37
C ILE A 100 12.28 -15.91 9.85
N PRO A 101 12.19 -16.97 10.65
CA PRO A 101 11.57 -18.22 10.20
C PRO A 101 10.17 -18.00 9.63
N LEU A 102 9.87 -18.61 8.49
CA LEU A 102 8.60 -18.40 7.78
C LEU A 102 7.36 -18.65 8.65
N GLU A 103 7.42 -19.64 9.54
CA GLU A 103 6.29 -19.92 10.45
C GLU A 103 6.07 -18.78 11.45
N VAL A 104 7.15 -18.15 11.94
CA VAL A 104 7.05 -16.97 12.79
C VAL A 104 6.49 -15.78 12.00
N VAL A 105 6.95 -15.57 10.76
CA VAL A 105 6.37 -14.53 9.90
C VAL A 105 4.88 -14.75 9.69
N LYS A 106 4.43 -15.98 9.44
CA LYS A 106 3.00 -16.30 9.29
C LYS A 106 2.20 -16.02 10.56
N GLU A 107 2.81 -16.18 11.74
CA GLU A 107 2.15 -15.86 13.01
C GLU A 107 1.98 -14.35 13.21
N ILE A 108 3.00 -13.56 12.89
CA ILE A 108 2.96 -12.08 13.03
C ILE A 108 2.30 -11.38 11.85
N ALA A 109 2.13 -12.04 10.71
CA ALA A 109 1.45 -11.51 9.52
C ALA A 109 -0.08 -11.38 9.72
N LYS A 110 -0.87 -11.86 8.78
CA LYS A 110 -2.35 -11.84 8.79
C LYS A 110 -2.93 -10.42 8.81
N GLY A 111 -2.22 -9.46 8.19
CA GLY A 111 -2.63 -8.07 8.13
C GLY A 111 -2.54 -7.31 9.46
N ARG A 112 -1.87 -7.85 10.46
CA ARG A 112 -1.68 -7.14 11.75
C ARG A 112 -0.76 -5.95 11.56
N VAL A 113 -1.11 -4.86 12.22
CA VAL A 113 -0.31 -3.64 12.28
C VAL A 113 0.41 -3.55 13.62
N TYR A 114 1.58 -2.92 13.62
CA TYR A 114 2.44 -2.77 14.78
C TYR A 114 2.93 -1.33 14.89
N SER A 115 3.20 -0.87 16.11
CA SER A 115 4.02 0.31 16.32
C SER A 115 5.49 0.03 15.97
N GLY A 116 6.27 1.08 15.72
CA GLY A 116 7.71 0.93 15.48
C GLY A 116 8.43 0.19 16.60
N GLU A 117 8.10 0.49 17.86
CA GLU A 117 8.65 -0.24 19.02
C GLU A 117 8.36 -1.73 18.96
N ARG A 118 7.09 -2.09 18.69
CA ARG A 118 6.71 -3.49 18.59
C ARG A 118 7.33 -4.18 17.37
N ALA A 119 7.47 -3.45 16.27
CA ALA A 119 8.12 -3.94 15.06
C ALA A 119 9.61 -4.24 15.29
N LEU A 120 10.29 -3.42 16.09
CA LEU A 120 11.66 -3.68 16.52
C LEU A 120 11.75 -4.97 17.34
N GLU A 121 10.89 -5.15 18.35
CA GLU A 121 10.88 -6.36 19.21
C GLU A 121 10.69 -7.66 18.42
N ILE A 122 9.89 -7.62 17.36
CA ILE A 122 9.60 -8.80 16.52
C ILE A 122 10.49 -8.92 15.28
N GLY A 123 11.49 -8.05 15.13
CA GLY A 123 12.49 -8.11 14.07
C GLY A 123 12.06 -7.57 12.71
N LEU A 124 10.93 -6.87 12.64
CA LEU A 124 10.47 -6.23 11.38
C LEU A 124 11.20 -4.92 11.08
N VAL A 125 11.77 -4.27 12.10
CA VAL A 125 12.55 -3.03 12.03
C VAL A 125 13.86 -3.26 12.76
N ASP A 126 14.91 -2.54 12.41
CA ASP A 126 16.24 -2.74 12.96
C ASP A 126 16.58 -1.78 14.08
N GLU A 127 16.01 -0.57 14.07
CA GLU A 127 16.31 0.46 15.06
C GLU A 127 15.20 1.50 15.15
N ILE A 128 15.00 2.05 16.35
CA ILE A 128 14.16 3.22 16.54
C ILE A 128 15.00 4.46 16.25
N GLY A 129 14.54 5.27 15.31
CA GLY A 129 15.22 6.47 14.87
C GLY A 129 14.46 7.19 13.77
N ASN A 130 14.92 8.36 13.42
CA ASN A 130 14.33 9.25 12.44
C ASN A 130 15.13 9.28 11.12
N LEU A 131 14.78 10.21 10.22
CA LEU A 131 15.48 10.37 8.94
C LEU A 131 16.95 10.76 9.13
N GLU A 132 17.26 11.58 10.13
CA GLU A 132 18.64 12.04 10.37
C GLU A 132 19.53 10.88 10.79
N ASP A 133 19.01 9.98 11.64
CA ASP A 133 19.71 8.76 12.06
C ASP A 133 19.98 7.85 10.86
N ALA A 134 18.98 7.67 9.99
CA ALA A 134 19.11 6.87 8.77
C ALA A 134 20.13 7.47 7.78
N LEU A 135 20.16 8.80 7.63
CA LEU A 135 21.12 9.50 6.79
C LEU A 135 22.55 9.37 7.37
N ALA A 136 22.71 9.55 8.67
CA ALA A 136 23.99 9.39 9.33
C ALA A 136 24.53 7.96 9.17
N TYR A 137 23.66 6.95 9.33
CA TYR A 137 24.04 5.57 9.10
C TYR A 137 24.42 5.30 7.64
N ALA A 138 23.65 5.84 6.69
CA ALA A 138 23.94 5.68 5.25
C ALA A 138 25.26 6.34 4.86
N ALA A 139 25.55 7.54 5.39
CA ALA A 139 26.83 8.22 5.18
C ALA A 139 28.01 7.41 5.74
N ASN A 140 27.86 6.87 6.94
CA ASN A 140 28.86 6.02 7.55
C ASN A 140 29.10 4.72 6.76
N LEU A 141 28.03 4.08 6.29
CA LEU A 141 28.11 2.89 5.44
C LEU A 141 28.83 3.17 4.11
N ALA A 142 28.64 4.39 3.57
CA ALA A 142 29.31 4.84 2.34
C ALA A 142 30.71 5.40 2.58
N GLU A 143 31.19 5.46 3.82
CA GLU A 143 32.49 6.05 4.21
C GLU A 143 32.65 7.51 3.74
N VAL A 144 31.59 8.31 3.80
CA VAL A 144 31.61 9.74 3.43
C VAL A 144 31.44 10.63 4.66
N GLU A 145 32.32 11.59 4.82
CA GLU A 145 32.29 12.56 5.94
C GLU A 145 31.40 13.78 5.63
N GLU A 146 31.39 14.22 4.38
CA GLU A 146 30.55 15.33 3.93
C GLU A 146 29.62 14.86 2.82
N PHE A 147 28.33 15.11 2.97
CA PHE A 147 27.33 14.76 1.97
C PHE A 147 26.26 15.83 1.82
N LYS A 148 25.63 15.85 0.66
CA LYS A 148 24.47 16.67 0.37
C LYS A 148 23.27 15.78 0.14
N VAL A 149 22.15 16.12 0.76
CA VAL A 149 20.89 15.42 0.55
C VAL A 149 20.15 16.07 -0.62
N ASP A 150 19.96 15.32 -1.69
CA ASP A 150 19.12 15.72 -2.80
C ASP A 150 17.80 14.95 -2.77
N TYR A 151 16.70 15.69 -2.76
CA TYR A 151 15.37 15.14 -2.72
C TYR A 151 14.85 14.86 -4.14
N VAL A 152 14.70 13.58 -4.47
CA VAL A 152 14.17 13.16 -5.77
C VAL A 152 12.65 13.08 -5.68
N LYS A 153 11.96 14.01 -6.35
CA LYS A 153 10.50 13.93 -6.47
C LYS A 153 10.14 12.88 -7.53
N PRO A 154 9.21 11.97 -7.24
CA PRO A 154 8.72 11.06 -8.24
C PRO A 154 8.04 11.85 -9.37
N PRO A 155 8.03 11.33 -10.60
CA PRO A 155 7.22 11.91 -11.65
C PRO A 155 5.77 11.93 -11.18
N ALA A 156 5.10 13.07 -11.41
CA ALA A 156 3.67 13.18 -11.11
C ALA A 156 2.93 11.97 -11.72
N PRO A 157 2.05 11.30 -10.98
CA PRO A 157 1.34 10.16 -11.51
C PRO A 157 0.62 10.58 -12.79
N SER A 158 1.01 9.99 -13.91
CA SER A 158 0.30 10.17 -15.17
C SER A 158 -1.11 9.61 -14.96
N GLY A 159 -2.10 10.49 -14.96
CA GLY A 159 -3.44 10.29 -14.44
C GLY A 159 -4.30 9.22 -15.11
N SER A 160 -3.93 7.97 -14.95
CA SER A 160 -4.72 6.81 -15.37
C SER A 160 -4.68 5.69 -14.32
N GLY A 161 -4.85 6.01 -13.06
CA GLY A 161 -4.97 5.01 -11.99
C GLY A 161 -6.41 4.92 -11.48
N PHE A 162 -6.85 3.71 -11.18
CA PHE A 162 -8.16 3.39 -10.61
C PHE A 162 -8.52 4.25 -9.37
N ALA A 163 -7.54 4.61 -8.55
CA ALA A 163 -7.72 5.51 -7.42
C ALA A 163 -8.11 6.95 -7.84
N PHE A 164 -7.62 7.43 -8.98
CA PHE A 164 -7.99 8.72 -9.53
C PHE A 164 -9.47 8.73 -10.01
N THR A 165 -9.93 7.63 -10.54
CA THR A 165 -11.33 7.49 -10.98
C THR A 165 -12.30 7.55 -9.81
N ILE A 166 -12.01 6.88 -8.68
CA ILE A 166 -12.86 6.90 -7.48
C ILE A 166 -12.89 8.29 -6.85
N SER A 167 -11.75 8.96 -6.70
CA SER A 167 -11.72 10.31 -6.12
C SER A 167 -12.47 11.32 -6.97
N ASN A 168 -12.33 11.26 -8.28
CA ASN A 168 -13.06 12.13 -9.21
C ASN A 168 -14.57 11.85 -9.22
N THR A 169 -14.97 10.58 -9.12
CA THR A 169 -16.40 10.23 -9.04
C THR A 169 -17.04 10.77 -7.76
N ILE A 170 -16.33 10.68 -6.62
CA ILE A 170 -16.78 11.26 -5.35
C ILE A 170 -16.88 12.79 -5.45
N GLU A 171 -15.91 13.47 -6.06
CA GLU A 171 -15.95 14.93 -6.27
C GLU A 171 -17.07 15.36 -7.22
N ILE A 172 -17.33 14.61 -8.27
CA ILE A 172 -18.44 14.85 -9.19
C ILE A 172 -19.77 14.69 -8.44
N VAL A 173 -19.94 13.64 -7.65
CA VAL A 173 -21.17 13.42 -6.85
C VAL A 173 -21.34 14.51 -5.79
N LYS A 174 -20.29 14.92 -5.11
CA LYS A 174 -20.32 16.04 -4.14
C LYS A 174 -20.68 17.36 -4.81
N SER A 175 -20.14 17.63 -6.00
CA SER A 175 -20.46 18.81 -6.80
C SER A 175 -21.94 18.82 -7.23
N PHE A 176 -22.47 17.67 -7.64
CA PHE A 176 -23.86 17.52 -8.05
C PHE A 176 -24.85 17.67 -6.90
N LEU A 177 -24.46 17.25 -5.70
CA LEU A 177 -25.24 17.37 -4.45
C LEU A 177 -25.05 18.70 -3.72
N GLY A 178 -24.25 19.63 -4.27
CA GLY A 178 -23.96 20.92 -3.61
C GLY A 178 -23.15 20.80 -2.31
N LEU A 179 -22.50 19.66 -2.08
CA LEU A 179 -21.74 19.33 -0.87
C LEU A 179 -20.23 19.57 -1.00
N SER A 180 -19.81 20.48 -1.89
CA SER A 180 -18.39 20.80 -2.07
C SER A 180 -17.80 21.41 -0.79
N PRO A 181 -16.92 20.75 -0.05
CA PRO A 181 -16.19 21.38 1.03
C PRO A 181 -15.22 22.41 0.45
N LYS A 182 -15.14 23.57 1.08
CA LYS A 182 -14.14 24.59 0.73
C LYS A 182 -12.74 23.96 0.72
N GLN A 183 -11.98 24.24 -0.29
CA GLN A 183 -10.68 23.68 -0.71
C GLN A 183 -9.51 23.69 0.32
N SER A 184 -9.74 23.52 1.59
CA SER A 184 -8.68 23.59 2.60
C SER A 184 -8.13 22.25 3.11
N PHE A 185 -8.73 21.12 2.73
CA PHE A 185 -8.37 19.82 3.32
C PHE A 185 -7.39 18.98 2.49
N GLN A 186 -7.18 19.32 1.23
CA GLN A 186 -6.42 18.46 0.30
C GLN A 186 -4.92 18.76 0.25
N LYS A 187 -4.48 19.88 0.80
CA LYS A 187 -3.07 20.29 0.71
C LYS A 187 -2.16 19.67 1.77
N ASN A 188 -2.71 19.22 2.90
CA ASN A 188 -1.91 18.77 4.05
C ASN A 188 -1.75 17.26 4.21
N TYR A 189 -2.42 16.44 3.40
CA TYR A 189 -2.35 14.96 3.55
C TYR A 189 -1.27 14.31 2.68
N LEU A 190 -0.87 14.96 1.59
CA LEU A 190 0.21 14.46 0.72
C LEU A 190 1.58 15.04 1.07
N ASP A 191 1.61 16.14 1.81
CA ASP A 191 2.84 16.84 2.16
C ASP A 191 3.67 16.14 3.27
N ASN A 192 3.13 15.08 3.90
CA ASN A 192 3.79 14.34 4.98
C ASN A 192 3.95 12.83 4.70
N ILE A 193 3.83 12.39 3.46
CA ILE A 193 4.09 10.99 3.11
C ILE A 193 5.53 10.87 2.60
N HIS A 194 6.39 10.38 3.46
CA HIS A 194 7.75 10.02 3.08
C HIS A 194 7.79 8.54 2.68
N ILE A 195 7.85 8.27 1.39
CA ILE A 195 8.06 6.92 0.87
C ILE A 195 9.48 6.84 0.39
N TYR A 196 10.26 6.00 1.02
CA TYR A 196 11.61 5.67 0.56
C TYR A 196 11.55 4.34 -0.17
N CYS A 197 11.82 4.34 -1.44
CA CYS A 197 12.04 3.13 -2.21
C CYS A 197 13.48 3.14 -2.74
N TYR A 198 13.97 1.99 -3.16
CA TYR A 198 15.29 1.91 -3.77
C TYR A 198 15.37 2.88 -4.96
N GLY A 199 16.15 3.95 -4.81
CA GLY A 199 16.29 5.02 -5.80
C GLY A 199 15.22 6.11 -5.76
N CYS A 200 14.34 6.14 -4.75
CA CYS A 200 13.33 7.20 -4.61
C CYS A 200 13.41 7.82 -3.20
N VAL A 201 13.64 9.09 -3.13
CA VAL A 201 13.56 9.86 -1.88
C VAL A 201 12.45 10.89 -2.00
N TYR A 202 11.53 10.89 -1.04
CA TYR A 202 10.49 11.90 -0.95
C TYR A 202 10.87 12.97 0.04
N SER A 203 10.67 14.19 -0.33
CA SER A 203 10.46 15.28 0.62
C SER A 203 9.34 16.17 0.11
N ASP A 204 8.75 16.89 1.02
CA ASP A 204 7.72 17.91 0.83
C ASP A 204 7.80 18.74 -0.45
#